data_6d5f69c509c991f771444d775dd8e7bb
#
_entry.id   6d5f69c509c991f771444d775dd8e7bb
#
_cell.length_a   1.000
_cell.length_b   1.000
_cell.length_c   1.000
_cell.angle_alpha   90.00
_cell.angle_beta   90.00
_cell.angle_gamma   90.00
#
_symmetry.space_group_name_H-M   'P 1'
#
loop_
_entity.id
_entity.type
_entity.pdbx_description
1 polymer ?
#
loop_
_entity_poly.entity_id
_entity_poly.type
_entity_poly.pdbx_seq_one_letter_code
_entity_poly.pdbx_strand_id
1 'polypeptide(L)'
;MADLNKDTVNFVENYDGTESIPEVMPTKIPNLLINGSSGIAVGMATNMLPHNLTESINAAIAILESPDLEVEDLLKIIPAPDFPTGGIINGTQGIIEAAKTGRGKVILRAKTEIETDKKDKSKIIVTEIPYQVNKARLVEKIAQLARDKRIDGLLEIRDESDKDGVRIVVELKTGTNPEVILNNLFALTPLENSDGINNVALVNNVPKVLNLKEILDIFISHRRAVSYTHLRAHETVED
;
A
#
# COMPACT_ATOMS: atom_id res chain seq x y z
N MET A 1 -11.60 -9.21 14.88
CA MET A 1 -13.04 -8.91 15.03
C MET A 1 -13.68 -9.63 16.24
N ALA A 2 -12.90 -9.95 17.24
CA ALA A 2 -13.40 -10.64 18.45
C ALA A 2 -14.41 -9.81 19.28
N ASP A 3 -14.48 -8.50 19.05
CA ASP A 3 -15.33 -7.59 19.82
C ASP A 3 -16.67 -7.27 19.13
N LEU A 4 -16.95 -7.86 17.95
CA LEU A 4 -18.17 -7.60 17.19
C LEU A 4 -19.45 -7.97 17.95
N ASN A 5 -19.40 -9.04 18.73
CA ASN A 5 -20.55 -9.56 19.51
C ASN A 5 -20.57 -9.04 20.97
N LYS A 6 -19.86 -7.95 21.28
CA LYS A 6 -19.70 -7.43 22.64
C LYS A 6 -20.28 -6.03 22.85
N ASP A 7 -21.25 -5.65 22.03
CA ASP A 7 -21.90 -4.33 22.05
C ASP A 7 -20.90 -3.13 22.03
N THR A 8 -19.78 -3.33 21.35
CA THR A 8 -18.71 -2.31 21.27
C THR A 8 -18.88 -1.33 20.12
N VAL A 9 -19.81 -1.60 19.22
CA VAL A 9 -20.14 -0.76 18.05
C VAL A 9 -21.64 -0.78 17.81
N ASN A 10 -22.15 0.33 17.27
CA ASN A 10 -23.54 0.42 16.85
C ASN A 10 -23.77 -0.39 15.57
N PHE A 11 -24.97 -0.91 15.41
CA PHE A 11 -25.41 -1.58 14.20
C PHE A 11 -26.44 -0.71 13.48
N VAL A 12 -26.35 -0.67 12.18
CA VAL A 12 -27.27 0.05 11.28
C VAL A 12 -27.81 -0.91 10.23
N GLU A 13 -28.99 -0.62 9.71
CA GLU A 13 -29.54 -1.39 8.59
C GLU A 13 -28.65 -1.22 7.35
N ASN A 14 -28.48 -2.31 6.58
CA ASN A 14 -27.82 -2.26 5.29
C ASN A 14 -28.67 -1.52 4.26
N TYR A 15 -28.16 -1.39 3.03
CA TYR A 15 -28.80 -0.61 1.95
C TYR A 15 -30.25 -1.00 1.67
N ASP A 16 -30.62 -2.27 1.77
CA ASP A 16 -31.97 -2.79 1.48
C ASP A 16 -32.80 -3.09 2.75
N GLY A 17 -32.27 -2.80 3.92
CA GLY A 17 -32.94 -3.02 5.21
C GLY A 17 -33.14 -4.50 5.57
N THR A 18 -32.47 -5.42 4.88
CA THR A 18 -32.62 -6.86 5.13
C THR A 18 -31.72 -7.38 6.24
N GLU A 19 -30.59 -6.71 6.50
CA GLU A 19 -29.62 -7.13 7.51
C GLU A 19 -29.09 -5.93 8.30
N SER A 20 -28.58 -6.21 9.50
CA SER A 20 -27.93 -5.22 10.35
C SER A 20 -26.41 -5.39 10.27
N ILE A 21 -25.71 -4.30 9.95
CA ILE A 21 -24.25 -4.26 9.79
C ILE A 21 -23.63 -3.32 10.83
N PRO A 22 -22.39 -3.60 11.30
CA PRO A 22 -21.71 -2.69 12.21
C PRO A 22 -21.37 -1.37 11.51
N GLU A 23 -21.66 -0.27 12.17
CA GLU A 23 -21.37 1.09 11.66
C GLU A 23 -19.85 1.30 11.46
N VAL A 24 -19.05 0.73 12.35
CA VAL A 24 -17.59 0.74 12.30
C VAL A 24 -17.05 -0.65 12.60
N MET A 25 -16.04 -1.10 11.86
CA MET A 25 -15.38 -2.40 12.11
C MET A 25 -14.54 -2.34 13.39
N PRO A 26 -14.85 -3.13 14.43
CA PRO A 26 -14.13 -3.12 15.70
C PRO A 26 -12.82 -3.89 15.61
N THR A 27 -11.80 -3.28 15.02
CA THR A 27 -10.46 -3.86 14.91
C THR A 27 -9.59 -3.51 16.12
N LYS A 28 -8.71 -4.44 16.53
CA LYS A 28 -7.76 -4.20 17.63
C LYS A 28 -6.46 -3.55 17.18
N ILE A 29 -6.26 -3.44 15.89
CA ILE A 29 -5.09 -2.85 15.24
C ILE A 29 -5.54 -1.75 14.28
N PRO A 30 -4.70 -0.77 13.92
CA PRO A 30 -5.04 0.30 12.98
C PRO A 30 -5.18 -0.24 11.54
N ASN A 31 -6.24 -1.03 11.31
CA ASN A 31 -6.44 -1.81 10.09
C ASN A 31 -6.47 -0.97 8.82
N LEU A 32 -7.06 0.24 8.89
CA LEU A 32 -7.12 1.13 7.74
C LEU A 32 -5.73 1.55 7.27
N LEU A 33 -4.80 1.79 8.20
CA LEU A 33 -3.40 2.12 7.87
C LEU A 33 -2.63 0.89 7.38
N ILE A 34 -2.82 -0.26 8.03
CA ILE A 34 -2.07 -1.49 7.72
C ILE A 34 -2.44 -2.04 6.34
N ASN A 35 -3.73 -2.19 6.06
CA ASN A 35 -4.21 -2.77 4.81
C ASN A 35 -4.47 -1.74 3.71
N GLY A 36 -4.53 -0.46 4.07
CA GLY A 36 -4.92 0.58 3.14
C GLY A 36 -6.40 0.47 2.71
N SER A 37 -6.78 1.36 1.82
CA SER A 37 -8.12 1.35 1.20
C SER A 37 -8.06 2.09 -0.13
N SER A 38 -8.76 1.57 -1.13
CA SER A 38 -8.91 2.26 -2.42
C SER A 38 -10.36 2.18 -2.86
N GLY A 39 -10.93 3.33 -3.21
CA GLY A 39 -12.31 3.39 -3.67
C GLY A 39 -12.69 4.74 -4.25
N ILE A 40 -13.68 4.70 -5.13
CA ILE A 40 -14.26 5.87 -5.79
C ILE A 40 -15.73 5.96 -5.38
N ALA A 41 -16.11 7.09 -4.81
CA ALA A 41 -17.48 7.42 -4.46
C ALA A 41 -17.94 8.65 -5.25
N VAL A 42 -19.22 9.03 -5.10
CA VAL A 42 -19.73 10.26 -5.71
C VAL A 42 -19.13 11.46 -4.98
N GLY A 43 -18.38 12.29 -5.70
CA GLY A 43 -17.78 13.51 -5.18
C GLY A 43 -16.51 13.33 -4.35
N MET A 44 -16.05 12.09 -4.11
CA MET A 44 -14.83 11.81 -3.37
C MET A 44 -14.16 10.52 -3.81
N ALA A 45 -12.85 10.41 -3.56
CA ALA A 45 -12.09 9.19 -3.75
C ALA A 45 -11.08 9.03 -2.63
N THR A 46 -10.76 7.80 -2.28
CA THR A 46 -9.69 7.47 -1.34
C THR A 46 -8.68 6.55 -1.99
N ASN A 47 -7.43 6.73 -1.67
CA ASN A 47 -6.35 5.80 -1.99
C ASN A 47 -5.30 5.84 -0.89
N MET A 48 -5.50 5.00 0.10
CA MET A 48 -4.58 4.81 1.22
C MET A 48 -3.69 3.61 0.92
N LEU A 49 -2.39 3.81 0.96
CA LEU A 49 -1.43 2.73 0.73
C LEU A 49 -1.26 1.89 2.00
N PRO A 50 -0.97 0.58 1.87
CA PRO A 50 -0.73 -0.30 3.00
C PRO A 50 0.60 0.02 3.70
N HIS A 51 0.66 -0.25 5.02
CA HIS A 51 1.84 -0.03 5.84
C HIS A 51 2.17 -1.27 6.66
N ASN A 52 3.40 -1.35 7.14
CA ASN A 52 3.87 -2.46 7.94
C ASN A 52 3.12 -2.56 9.28
N LEU A 53 2.73 -3.79 9.64
CA LEU A 53 1.97 -4.08 10.85
C LEU A 53 2.74 -3.66 12.13
N THR A 54 4.00 -4.06 12.23
CA THR A 54 4.83 -3.79 13.41
C THR A 54 5.10 -2.31 13.57
N GLU A 55 5.45 -1.61 12.48
CA GLU A 55 5.67 -0.17 12.48
C GLU A 55 4.41 0.60 12.87
N SER A 56 3.25 0.22 12.32
CA SER A 56 1.96 0.86 12.63
C SER A 56 1.55 0.68 14.10
N ILE A 57 1.81 -0.49 14.69
CA ILE A 57 1.54 -0.74 16.10
C ILE A 57 2.52 0.05 16.98
N ASN A 58 3.81 0.04 16.65
CA ASN A 58 4.82 0.79 17.39
C ASN A 58 4.54 2.30 17.38
N ALA A 59 4.07 2.84 16.25
CA ALA A 59 3.67 4.25 16.17
C ALA A 59 2.44 4.54 17.06
N ALA A 60 1.44 3.65 17.07
CA ALA A 60 0.29 3.79 17.96
C ALA A 60 0.70 3.74 19.44
N ILE A 61 1.63 2.88 19.83
CA ILE A 61 2.19 2.81 21.20
C ILE A 61 2.94 4.10 21.51
N ALA A 62 3.79 4.59 20.61
CA ALA A 62 4.54 5.82 20.80
C ALA A 62 3.63 7.03 21.05
N ILE A 63 2.51 7.15 20.34
CA ILE A 63 1.50 8.19 20.56
C ILE A 63 0.82 8.03 21.93
N LEU A 64 0.57 6.80 22.39
CA LEU A 64 -0.01 6.54 23.71
C LEU A 64 0.93 6.99 24.84
N GLU A 65 2.23 6.77 24.67
CA GLU A 65 3.27 7.18 25.63
C GLU A 65 3.59 8.68 25.57
N SER A 66 3.51 9.26 24.36
CA SER A 66 3.85 10.66 24.11
C SER A 66 2.84 11.27 23.11
N PRO A 67 1.69 11.79 23.58
CA PRO A 67 0.63 12.33 22.69
C PRO A 67 1.05 13.54 21.85
N ASP A 68 2.10 14.24 22.26
CA ASP A 68 2.60 15.46 21.59
C ASP A 68 3.59 15.17 20.46
N LEU A 69 3.79 13.88 20.09
CA LEU A 69 4.65 13.52 18.96
C LEU A 69 4.17 14.19 17.68
N GLU A 70 5.11 14.74 16.93
CA GLU A 70 4.87 15.31 15.60
C GLU A 70 4.95 14.26 14.50
N VAL A 71 4.46 14.60 13.32
CA VAL A 71 4.45 13.68 12.16
C VAL A 71 5.88 13.27 11.79
N GLU A 72 6.86 14.14 11.97
CA GLU A 72 8.29 13.88 11.73
C GLU A 72 8.85 12.78 12.62
N ASP A 73 8.37 12.67 13.85
CA ASP A 73 8.79 11.60 14.76
C ASP A 73 8.13 10.28 14.39
N LEU A 74 6.88 10.32 13.96
CA LEU A 74 6.17 9.15 13.44
C LEU A 74 6.81 8.60 12.16
N LEU A 75 7.35 9.46 11.30
CA LEU A 75 8.08 9.04 10.10
C LEU A 75 9.40 8.29 10.40
N LYS A 76 9.94 8.41 11.61
CA LYS A 76 11.08 7.59 12.06
C LYS A 76 10.65 6.15 12.39
N ILE A 77 9.38 5.96 12.73
CA ILE A 77 8.80 4.65 13.09
C ILE A 77 8.14 4.02 11.86
N ILE A 78 7.38 4.81 11.08
CA ILE A 78 6.74 4.41 9.82
C ILE A 78 7.38 5.21 8.69
N PRO A 79 8.51 4.77 8.14
CA PRO A 79 9.25 5.55 7.15
C PRO A 79 8.58 5.64 5.80
N ALA A 80 7.77 4.62 5.43
CA ALA A 80 7.12 4.51 4.13
C ALA A 80 5.97 3.49 4.14
N PRO A 81 5.10 3.52 3.13
CA PRO A 81 4.20 2.41 2.83
C PRO A 81 4.98 1.09 2.62
N ASP A 82 4.36 -0.02 3.01
CA ASP A 82 4.91 -1.37 2.86
C ASP A 82 3.96 -2.21 1.99
N PHE A 83 4.46 -2.65 0.84
CA PHE A 83 3.63 -3.33 -0.15
C PHE A 83 3.81 -4.85 -0.09
N PRO A 84 2.71 -5.64 -0.13
CA PRO A 84 2.79 -7.10 -0.09
C PRO A 84 3.47 -7.69 -1.33
N THR A 85 3.58 -6.93 -2.42
CA THR A 85 4.24 -7.33 -3.66
C THR A 85 5.70 -6.91 -3.74
N GLY A 86 6.23 -6.26 -2.69
CA GLY A 86 7.57 -5.71 -2.69
C GLY A 86 7.72 -4.49 -3.62
N GLY A 87 8.88 -4.37 -4.25
CA GLY A 87 9.23 -3.24 -5.11
C GLY A 87 10.05 -2.19 -4.38
N ILE A 88 10.44 -1.16 -5.09
CA ILE A 88 11.29 -0.08 -4.60
C ILE A 88 10.56 1.24 -4.72
N ILE A 89 10.45 1.99 -3.62
CA ILE A 89 9.95 3.36 -3.66
C ILE A 89 11.09 4.28 -4.08
N ASN A 90 10.86 5.02 -5.16
CA ASN A 90 11.84 5.95 -5.70
C ASN A 90 11.56 7.38 -5.23
N GLY A 91 12.34 7.84 -4.26
CA GLY A 91 12.20 9.17 -3.64
C GLY A 91 11.30 9.17 -2.40
N THR A 92 11.57 10.08 -1.47
CA THR A 92 10.90 10.19 -0.16
C THR A 92 9.97 11.38 -0.04
N GLN A 93 10.08 12.36 -0.92
CA GLN A 93 9.35 13.63 -0.82
C GLN A 93 7.83 13.44 -0.78
N GLY A 94 7.31 12.59 -1.67
CA GLY A 94 5.87 12.33 -1.72
C GLY A 94 5.33 11.58 -0.50
N ILE A 95 6.17 10.77 0.16
CA ILE A 95 5.82 10.09 1.42
C ILE A 95 5.70 11.11 2.54
N ILE A 96 6.68 12.00 2.68
CA ILE A 96 6.71 13.06 3.69
C ILE A 96 5.50 13.98 3.51
N GLU A 97 5.20 14.36 2.28
CA GLU A 97 4.03 15.18 1.95
C GLU A 97 2.73 14.47 2.32
N ALA A 98 2.58 13.18 1.96
CA ALA A 98 1.41 12.39 2.32
C ALA A 98 1.25 12.21 3.84
N ALA A 99 2.34 11.97 4.56
CA ALA A 99 2.31 11.86 6.01
C ALA A 99 1.86 13.15 6.69
N LYS A 100 2.24 14.32 6.17
CA LYS A 100 1.89 15.64 6.72
C LYS A 100 0.51 16.13 6.31
N THR A 101 0.11 15.88 5.07
CA THR A 101 -1.10 16.49 4.49
C THR A 101 -2.22 15.51 4.17
N GLY A 102 -1.96 14.20 4.25
CA GLY A 102 -2.85 13.17 3.78
C GLY A 102 -2.90 13.02 2.26
N ARG A 103 -2.08 13.78 1.53
CA ARG A 103 -1.98 13.72 0.05
C ARG A 103 -0.53 13.70 -0.38
N GLY A 104 -0.24 12.90 -1.40
CA GLY A 104 1.10 12.80 -1.94
C GLY A 104 1.14 11.91 -3.17
N LYS A 105 2.34 11.68 -3.67
CA LYS A 105 2.58 10.83 -4.82
C LYS A 105 3.86 10.05 -4.61
N VAL A 106 3.78 8.73 -4.73
CA VAL A 106 4.94 7.85 -4.67
C VAL A 106 5.22 7.23 -6.03
N ILE A 107 6.49 7.03 -6.32
CA ILE A 107 6.94 6.33 -7.52
C ILE A 107 7.42 4.96 -7.09
N LEU A 108 6.78 3.92 -7.63
CA LEU A 108 7.11 2.52 -7.37
C LEU A 108 7.85 1.94 -8.57
N ARG A 109 8.99 1.31 -8.32
CA ARG A 109 9.75 0.56 -9.32
C ARG A 109 9.77 -0.92 -9.01
N ALA A 110 9.73 -1.71 -10.06
CA ALA A 110 10.02 -3.13 -10.00
C ALA A 110 11.45 -3.36 -9.48
N LYS A 111 11.64 -4.43 -8.72
CA LYS A 111 12.98 -4.89 -8.38
C LYS A 111 13.53 -5.71 -9.52
N THR A 112 14.68 -5.31 -10.03
CA THR A 112 15.29 -5.90 -11.22
C THR A 112 16.76 -6.20 -10.98
N GLU A 113 17.23 -7.28 -11.57
CA GLU A 113 18.63 -7.69 -11.58
C GLU A 113 19.10 -7.87 -13.02
N ILE A 114 20.35 -7.51 -13.30
CA ILE A 114 20.96 -7.70 -14.61
C ILE A 114 21.97 -8.83 -14.49
N GLU A 115 21.74 -9.90 -15.22
CA GLU A 115 22.69 -11.01 -15.36
C GLU A 115 23.35 -10.96 -16.73
N THR A 116 24.69 -11.06 -16.75
CA THR A 116 25.45 -11.14 -18.00
C THR A 116 26.23 -12.46 -18.04
N ASP A 117 26.02 -13.23 -19.09
CA ASP A 117 26.72 -14.51 -19.30
C ASP A 117 28.13 -14.28 -19.87
N LYS A 118 29.01 -15.31 -19.79
CA LYS A 118 30.37 -15.33 -20.35
C LYS A 118 30.44 -15.06 -21.87
N LYS A 119 29.31 -15.13 -22.57
CA LYS A 119 29.13 -14.85 -23.99
C LYS A 119 28.60 -13.45 -24.30
N ASP A 120 28.68 -12.54 -23.35
CA ASP A 120 28.16 -11.16 -23.46
C ASP A 120 26.65 -11.08 -23.78
N LYS A 121 25.90 -12.10 -23.36
CA LYS A 121 24.45 -12.10 -23.41
C LYS A 121 23.92 -11.63 -22.08
N SER A 122 23.20 -10.52 -22.09
CA SER A 122 22.58 -9.95 -20.90
C SER A 122 21.11 -10.31 -20.81
N LYS A 123 20.64 -10.48 -19.58
CA LYS A 123 19.24 -10.69 -19.24
C LYS A 123 18.84 -9.69 -18.15
N ILE A 124 17.64 -9.18 -18.22
CA ILE A 124 17.02 -8.42 -17.13
C ILE A 124 16.01 -9.34 -16.47
N ILE A 125 16.17 -9.56 -15.17
CA ILE A 125 15.29 -10.41 -14.36
C ILE A 125 14.50 -9.48 -13.45
N VAL A 126 13.16 -9.58 -13.52
CA VAL A 126 12.25 -8.86 -12.66
C VAL A 126 11.77 -9.82 -11.58
N THR A 127 12.10 -9.54 -10.32
CA THR A 127 11.75 -10.37 -9.18
C THR A 127 10.56 -9.83 -8.37
N GLU A 128 10.31 -8.53 -8.44
CA GLU A 128 9.16 -7.88 -7.80
C GLU A 128 8.56 -6.87 -8.76
N ILE A 129 7.24 -6.77 -8.80
CA ILE A 129 6.51 -5.81 -9.64
C ILE A 129 5.79 -4.78 -8.76
N PRO A 130 5.55 -3.54 -9.24
CA PRO A 130 4.85 -2.53 -8.48
C PRO A 130 3.47 -2.99 -8.02
N TYR A 131 3.04 -2.49 -6.87
CA TYR A 131 1.75 -2.81 -6.28
C TYR A 131 0.60 -2.54 -7.27
N GLN A 132 -0.40 -3.45 -7.28
CA GLN A 132 -1.57 -3.41 -8.18
C GLN A 132 -1.27 -3.51 -9.68
N VAL A 133 -0.05 -3.77 -10.09
CA VAL A 133 0.28 -4.03 -11.49
C VAL A 133 -0.07 -5.46 -11.86
N ASN A 134 -0.84 -5.62 -12.95
CA ASN A 134 -1.16 -6.94 -13.49
C ASN A 134 0.04 -7.51 -14.27
N LYS A 135 0.60 -8.62 -13.79
CA LYS A 135 1.78 -9.28 -14.38
C LYS A 135 1.56 -9.66 -15.85
N ALA A 136 0.44 -10.25 -16.21
CA ALA A 136 0.18 -10.70 -17.56
C ALA A 136 0.14 -9.52 -18.55
N ARG A 137 -0.53 -8.42 -18.17
CA ARG A 137 -0.56 -7.18 -18.97
C ARG A 137 0.81 -6.53 -19.09
N LEU A 138 1.62 -6.61 -18.04
CA LEU A 138 3.00 -6.10 -18.06
C LEU A 138 3.84 -6.86 -19.08
N VAL A 139 3.82 -8.20 -19.04
CA VAL A 139 4.53 -9.07 -19.99
C VAL A 139 4.07 -8.82 -21.42
N GLU A 140 2.76 -8.74 -21.64
CA GLU A 140 2.19 -8.42 -22.95
C GLU A 140 2.66 -7.05 -23.46
N LYS A 141 2.66 -6.03 -22.60
CA LYS A 141 3.12 -4.68 -22.95
C LYS A 141 4.58 -4.66 -23.37
N ILE A 142 5.46 -5.35 -22.64
CA ILE A 142 6.88 -5.45 -22.99
C ILE A 142 7.05 -6.17 -24.32
N ALA A 143 6.33 -7.28 -24.54
CA ALA A 143 6.36 -8.02 -25.80
C ALA A 143 5.84 -7.16 -26.98
N GLN A 144 4.82 -6.34 -26.77
CA GLN A 144 4.34 -5.40 -27.76
C GLN A 144 5.40 -4.35 -28.14
N LEU A 145 6.07 -3.73 -27.14
CA LEU A 145 7.13 -2.76 -27.38
C LEU A 145 8.30 -3.35 -28.18
N ALA A 146 8.61 -4.65 -27.96
CA ALA A 146 9.60 -5.36 -28.75
C ALA A 146 9.14 -5.56 -30.21
N ARG A 147 7.90 -5.98 -30.43
CA ARG A 147 7.33 -6.14 -31.78
C ARG A 147 7.25 -4.83 -32.56
N ASP A 148 6.85 -3.78 -31.90
CA ASP A 148 6.69 -2.43 -32.47
C ASP A 148 8.06 -1.73 -32.66
N LYS A 149 9.19 -2.39 -32.28
CA LYS A 149 10.54 -1.84 -32.34
C LYS A 149 10.70 -0.50 -31.62
N ARG A 150 9.89 -0.25 -30.60
CA ARG A 150 10.00 0.95 -29.76
C ARG A 150 11.14 0.86 -28.76
N ILE A 151 11.50 -0.37 -28.38
CA ILE A 151 12.72 -0.69 -27.63
C ILE A 151 13.49 -1.69 -28.49
N ASP A 152 14.60 -1.24 -29.10
CA ASP A 152 15.49 -2.13 -29.81
C ASP A 152 16.42 -2.83 -28.82
N GLY A 153 16.81 -4.05 -29.14
CA GLY A 153 17.69 -4.85 -28.28
C GLY A 153 16.97 -5.91 -27.42
N LEU A 154 15.64 -5.93 -27.39
CA LEU A 154 14.90 -7.03 -26.80
C LEU A 154 14.92 -8.25 -27.74
N LEU A 155 15.25 -9.41 -27.20
CA LEU A 155 15.27 -10.68 -27.93
C LEU A 155 14.02 -11.50 -27.62
N GLU A 156 13.80 -11.81 -26.36
CA GLU A 156 12.70 -12.65 -25.90
C GLU A 156 12.27 -12.21 -24.49
N ILE A 157 10.99 -12.45 -24.18
CA ILE A 157 10.45 -12.28 -22.82
C ILE A 157 9.78 -13.59 -22.41
N ARG A 158 10.08 -14.05 -21.18
CA ARG A 158 9.50 -15.23 -20.56
C ARG A 158 9.01 -14.94 -19.17
N ASP A 159 7.86 -15.50 -18.81
CA ASP A 159 7.36 -15.54 -17.44
C ASP A 159 7.75 -16.90 -16.84
N GLU A 160 8.71 -16.88 -15.95
CA GLU A 160 9.22 -18.03 -15.22
C GLU A 160 8.73 -18.03 -13.76
N SER A 161 7.69 -17.24 -13.45
CA SER A 161 7.14 -17.16 -12.09
C SER A 161 6.56 -18.49 -11.64
N ASP A 162 6.79 -18.83 -10.38
CA ASP A 162 6.33 -20.05 -9.74
C ASP A 162 5.75 -19.77 -8.34
N LYS A 163 5.63 -20.82 -7.51
CA LYS A 163 5.17 -20.73 -6.12
C LYS A 163 6.10 -19.91 -5.21
N ASP A 164 7.36 -19.76 -5.58
CA ASP A 164 8.36 -19.09 -4.78
C ASP A 164 8.40 -17.57 -5.08
N GLY A 165 7.74 -17.12 -6.17
CA GLY A 165 7.59 -15.70 -6.46
C GLY A 165 7.52 -15.33 -7.93
N VAL A 166 7.55 -14.02 -8.16
CA VAL A 166 7.58 -13.43 -9.51
C VAL A 166 8.98 -13.56 -10.10
N ARG A 167 9.06 -14.07 -11.32
CA ARG A 167 10.28 -14.11 -12.11
C ARG A 167 9.97 -13.89 -13.58
N ILE A 168 10.18 -12.67 -14.06
CA ILE A 168 10.06 -12.33 -15.48
C ILE A 168 11.47 -12.14 -16.03
N VAL A 169 11.81 -12.89 -17.08
CA VAL A 169 13.12 -12.84 -17.73
C VAL A 169 12.98 -12.15 -19.07
N VAL A 170 13.74 -11.08 -19.26
CA VAL A 170 13.84 -10.33 -20.52
C VAL A 170 15.23 -10.55 -21.09
N GLU A 171 15.34 -11.35 -22.17
CA GLU A 171 16.60 -11.59 -22.85
C GLU A 171 16.94 -10.47 -23.82
N LEU A 172 18.19 -10.05 -23.83
CA LEU A 172 18.69 -8.98 -24.69
C LEU A 172 19.55 -9.52 -25.84
N LYS A 173 19.58 -8.79 -26.94
CA LYS A 173 20.49 -9.05 -28.05
C LYS A 173 21.92 -8.79 -27.62
N THR A 174 22.86 -9.58 -28.14
CA THR A 174 24.29 -9.41 -27.88
C THR A 174 24.75 -8.02 -28.30
N GLY A 175 25.59 -7.38 -27.47
CA GLY A 175 26.10 -6.02 -27.70
C GLY A 175 25.14 -4.89 -27.33
N THR A 176 23.99 -5.20 -26.69
CA THR A 176 23.06 -4.18 -26.20
C THR A 176 23.41 -3.80 -24.77
N ASN A 177 23.41 -2.51 -24.46
CA ASN A 177 23.58 -2.05 -23.07
C ASN A 177 22.31 -2.32 -22.24
N PRO A 178 22.38 -3.21 -21.24
CA PRO A 178 21.19 -3.59 -20.46
C PRO A 178 20.60 -2.44 -19.62
N GLU A 179 21.43 -1.52 -19.14
CA GLU A 179 20.95 -0.38 -18.35
C GLU A 179 20.10 0.58 -19.18
N VAL A 180 20.47 0.82 -20.44
CA VAL A 180 19.68 1.65 -21.35
C VAL A 180 18.31 1.02 -21.63
N ILE A 181 18.29 -0.29 -21.86
CA ILE A 181 17.04 -1.03 -22.07
C ILE A 181 16.18 -0.99 -20.80
N LEU A 182 16.77 -1.21 -19.65
CA LEU A 182 16.06 -1.15 -18.36
C LEU A 182 15.42 0.23 -18.12
N ASN A 183 16.15 1.31 -18.38
CA ASN A 183 15.62 2.67 -18.27
C ASN A 183 14.47 2.92 -19.25
N ASN A 184 14.55 2.41 -20.47
CA ASN A 184 13.46 2.48 -21.43
C ASN A 184 12.25 1.66 -20.99
N LEU A 185 12.46 0.49 -20.37
CA LEU A 185 11.40 -0.32 -19.81
C LEU A 185 10.67 0.41 -18.65
N PHE A 186 11.42 1.05 -17.75
CA PHE A 186 10.81 1.89 -16.71
C PHE A 186 9.99 3.04 -17.29
N ALA A 187 10.50 3.72 -18.31
CA ALA A 187 9.80 4.87 -18.92
C ALA A 187 8.56 4.49 -19.73
N LEU A 188 8.49 3.29 -20.33
CA LEU A 188 7.48 2.91 -21.30
C LEU A 188 6.51 1.82 -20.81
N THR A 189 6.75 1.26 -19.63
CA THR A 189 5.95 0.15 -19.07
C THR A 189 5.60 0.38 -17.61
N PRO A 190 4.60 -0.34 -17.05
CA PRO A 190 4.29 -0.31 -15.64
C PRO A 190 5.36 -0.93 -14.70
N LEU A 191 6.57 -1.20 -15.16
CA LEU A 191 7.72 -1.53 -14.30
C LEU A 191 8.10 -0.35 -13.39
N GLU A 192 7.79 0.87 -13.79
CA GLU A 192 7.71 2.03 -12.93
C GLU A 192 6.28 2.57 -13.00
N ASN A 193 5.67 2.71 -11.85
CA ASN A 193 4.32 3.27 -11.71
C ASN A 193 4.30 4.37 -10.67
N SER A 194 3.35 5.26 -10.81
CA SER A 194 3.17 6.40 -9.92
C SER A 194 1.81 6.29 -9.26
N ASP A 195 1.81 6.09 -7.94
CA ASP A 195 0.60 5.99 -7.14
C ASP A 195 0.35 7.28 -6.37
N GLY A 196 -0.84 7.84 -6.55
CA GLY A 196 -1.30 9.01 -5.80
C GLY A 196 -1.85 8.57 -4.45
N ILE A 197 -1.41 9.21 -3.39
CA ILE A 197 -1.94 9.02 -2.04
C ILE A 197 -3.02 10.07 -1.80
N ASN A 198 -4.17 9.63 -1.30
CA ASN A 198 -5.27 10.49 -0.88
C ASN A 198 -5.99 9.82 0.29
N ASN A 199 -5.59 10.19 1.49
CA ASN A 199 -6.06 9.58 2.73
C ASN A 199 -7.42 10.17 3.16
N VAL A 200 -8.47 9.85 2.42
CA VAL A 200 -9.84 10.26 2.77
C VAL A 200 -10.52 9.15 3.56
N ALA A 201 -11.00 9.48 4.74
CA ALA A 201 -11.79 8.56 5.56
C ALA A 201 -12.98 9.30 6.19
N LEU A 202 -13.97 8.54 6.66
CA LEU A 202 -15.12 9.07 7.39
C LEU A 202 -14.75 9.19 8.88
N VAL A 203 -14.88 10.40 9.40
CA VAL A 203 -14.75 10.68 10.83
C VAL A 203 -16.08 11.22 11.31
N ASN A 204 -16.78 10.46 12.16
CA ASN A 204 -18.15 10.77 12.57
C ASN A 204 -19.08 11.03 11.36
N ASN A 205 -19.03 10.14 10.37
CA ASN A 205 -19.80 10.20 9.12
C ASN A 205 -19.48 11.41 8.22
N VAL A 206 -18.41 12.17 8.50
CA VAL A 206 -17.95 13.29 7.67
C VAL A 206 -16.65 12.92 6.98
N PRO A 207 -16.56 13.00 5.63
CA PRO A 207 -15.32 12.74 4.92
C PRO A 207 -14.27 13.79 5.22
N LYS A 208 -13.08 13.34 5.59
CA LYS A 208 -11.92 14.19 5.88
C LYS A 208 -10.67 13.61 5.23
N VAL A 209 -9.79 14.49 4.78
CA VAL A 209 -8.41 14.13 4.43
C VAL A 209 -7.62 14.09 5.72
N LEU A 210 -6.97 12.98 6.01
CA LEU A 210 -6.27 12.74 7.27
C LEU A 210 -4.77 12.58 7.04
N ASN A 211 -3.97 13.23 7.86
CA ASN A 211 -2.54 12.99 7.93
C ASN A 211 -2.23 11.71 8.75
N LEU A 212 -0.97 11.29 8.77
CA LEU A 212 -0.56 10.04 9.43
C LEU A 212 -0.91 10.05 10.93
N LYS A 213 -0.66 11.17 11.63
CA LYS A 213 -0.96 11.30 13.06
C LYS A 213 -2.46 11.23 13.32
N GLU A 214 -3.25 11.96 12.56
CA GLU A 214 -4.72 11.99 12.70
C GLU A 214 -5.35 10.60 12.53
N ILE A 215 -4.86 9.79 11.58
CA ILE A 215 -5.34 8.41 11.39
C ILE A 215 -5.12 7.59 12.67
N LEU A 216 -3.93 7.67 13.27
CA LEU A 216 -3.60 6.94 14.49
C LEU A 216 -4.33 7.49 15.71
N ASP A 217 -4.45 8.81 15.87
CA ASP A 217 -5.18 9.46 16.97
C ASP A 217 -6.67 9.08 16.98
N ILE A 218 -7.30 9.05 15.81
CA ILE A 218 -8.71 8.63 15.67
C ILE A 218 -8.87 7.16 16.04
N PHE A 219 -7.96 6.29 15.58
CA PHE A 219 -7.96 4.87 15.96
C PHE A 219 -7.82 4.69 17.47
N ILE A 220 -6.85 5.36 18.10
CA ILE A 220 -6.60 5.31 19.55
C ILE A 220 -7.82 5.80 20.33
N SER A 221 -8.42 6.91 19.92
CA SER A 221 -9.59 7.48 20.55
C SER A 221 -10.78 6.52 20.49
N HIS A 222 -11.01 5.89 19.35
CA HIS A 222 -12.04 4.85 19.19
C HIS A 222 -11.75 3.64 20.10
N ARG A 223 -10.50 3.15 20.15
CA ARG A 223 -10.14 2.02 21.03
C ARG A 223 -10.30 2.32 22.51
N ARG A 224 -10.00 3.54 22.93
CA ARG A 224 -10.28 3.98 24.31
C ARG A 224 -11.77 3.95 24.62
N ALA A 225 -12.62 4.50 23.74
CA ALA A 225 -14.07 4.48 23.91
C ALA A 225 -14.61 3.03 24.01
N VAL A 226 -14.18 2.13 23.12
CA VAL A 226 -14.53 0.70 23.14
C VAL A 226 -14.13 0.05 24.48
N SER A 227 -12.92 0.33 24.98
CA SER A 227 -12.44 -0.22 26.25
C SER A 227 -13.27 0.28 27.44
N TYR A 228 -13.63 1.54 27.48
CA TYR A 228 -14.49 2.10 28.53
C TYR A 228 -15.88 1.48 28.52
N THR A 229 -16.48 1.32 27.35
CA THR A 229 -17.81 0.69 27.22
C THR A 229 -17.79 -0.74 27.71
N HIS A 230 -16.77 -1.52 27.34
CA HIS A 230 -16.60 -2.90 27.76
C HIS A 230 -16.38 -3.03 29.28
N LEU A 231 -15.60 -2.15 29.91
CA LEU A 231 -15.36 -2.15 31.36
C LEU A 231 -16.64 -1.80 32.12
N ARG A 232 -17.38 -0.78 31.69
CA ARG A 232 -18.66 -0.41 32.32
C ARG A 232 -19.70 -1.53 32.22
N ALA A 233 -19.76 -2.24 31.09
CA ALA A 233 -20.68 -3.37 30.96
C ALA A 233 -20.38 -4.51 31.94
N HIS A 234 -19.10 -4.69 32.32
CA HIS A 234 -18.71 -5.66 33.36
C HIS A 234 -19.04 -5.19 34.78
N GLU A 235 -18.87 -3.92 35.08
CA GLU A 235 -19.18 -3.36 36.42
C GLU A 235 -20.69 -3.40 36.74
N THR A 236 -21.56 -3.31 35.74
CA THR A 236 -23.04 -3.36 35.94
C THR A 236 -23.59 -4.77 36.05
N VAL A 237 -22.79 -5.81 35.89
CA VAL A 237 -23.19 -7.23 36.03
C VAL A 237 -22.84 -7.78 37.43
N GLU A 238 -22.04 -7.06 38.22
CA GLU A 238 -21.63 -7.47 39.58
C GLU A 238 -22.49 -6.85 40.70
N ASP A 239 -23.48 -6.00 40.41
CA ASP A 239 -24.55 -5.51 41.31
C ASP A 239 -25.88 -6.26 41.05
#